data_a1c9130d34bd9aeb50640c95c854d975
#
_entry.id   a1c9130d34bd9aeb50640c95c854d975
#
_cell.length_a   1.000
_cell.length_b   1.000
_cell.length_c   1.000
_cell.angle_alpha   90.00
_cell.angle_beta   90.00
_cell.angle_gamma   90.00
#
_symmetry.space_group_name_H-M   'P 1'
#
loop_
_entity.id
_entity.type
_entity.pdbx_description
1 polymer ?
#
loop_
_entity_poly.entity_id
_entity_poly.type
_entity_poly.pdbx_seq_one_letter_code
_entity_poly.pdbx_strand_id
1 'polypeptide(L)'
;SGAIYYAPSGLSGLNEADYYEGKQNIHAAYLMGEFTFFRKLHLTAGVRMEDATTEVQTTIGADRVDSLVSVKKTDWLPAATLVYNITDNINARFAYSRTIARPDFRELTPCNYYNVDDRIEVKSRGGLKQSHSDNFDLRLEWYPQAGEVVSVSAFYKKFKSPIEMVTRKTMDLRYVLHPFNIDDASVKGIEINLRKSLAFIAPGSFLKDVYVSGNATFLSGDVTYNLERLQNAASGIDREVKTQDRSRPLQGLSPYTVNAGLTYQGKILGAALNYGRNGRKLLFAGDYEKYDQYEASRDVLDLQISARFLKEKLEVKFNASDLLNQDVIVYRNCGYEPGVDPNNDKGYADLTSNMNYNSGDWVLSRIKKGINLSLSVGYKF
;
A
#
# COMPACT_ATOMS: atom_id res chain seq x y z
N SER A 1 19.26 -22.13 6.16
CA SER A 1 18.23 -22.62 5.23
C SER A 1 17.05 -23.10 6.04
N GLY A 2 15.94 -22.37 6.02
CA GLY A 2 14.69 -22.76 6.66
C GLY A 2 13.71 -23.21 5.59
N ALA A 3 13.37 -24.48 5.54
CA ALA A 3 12.28 -24.96 4.72
C ALA A 3 10.95 -24.60 5.41
N ILE A 4 10.05 -23.96 4.70
CA ILE A 4 8.70 -23.64 5.19
C ILE A 4 7.76 -24.69 4.63
N TYR A 5 7.21 -25.52 5.52
CA TYR A 5 6.20 -26.51 5.17
C TYR A 5 4.81 -25.91 5.37
N TYR A 6 3.97 -25.95 4.33
CA TYR A 6 2.55 -25.68 4.44
C TYR A 6 1.78 -26.99 4.42
N ALA A 7 1.26 -27.39 5.57
CA ALA A 7 0.28 -28.48 5.63
C ALA A 7 -1.10 -27.91 5.28
N PRO A 8 -1.74 -28.36 4.20
CA PRO A 8 -3.08 -27.93 3.87
C PRO A 8 -4.06 -28.57 4.85
N SER A 9 -4.86 -27.73 5.50
CA SER A 9 -5.97 -28.20 6.32
C SER A 9 -7.06 -28.82 5.45
N GLY A 10 -7.13 -30.16 5.36
CA GLY A 10 -8.35 -30.91 5.13
C GLY A 10 -9.21 -30.69 3.88
N LEU A 11 -8.77 -29.89 2.91
CA LEU A 11 -9.47 -29.69 1.64
C LEU A 11 -8.85 -30.60 0.58
N SER A 12 -9.63 -31.52 0.10
CA SER A 12 -9.28 -32.49 -0.92
C SER A 12 -8.58 -31.87 -2.13
N GLY A 13 -7.31 -32.21 -2.34
CA GLY A 13 -6.54 -31.83 -3.51
C GLY A 13 -5.24 -31.05 -3.27
N LEU A 14 -4.90 -30.75 -2.02
CA LEU A 14 -3.59 -30.23 -1.66
C LEU A 14 -2.74 -31.39 -1.13
N ASN A 15 -1.69 -31.74 -1.84
CA ASN A 15 -0.79 -32.82 -1.43
C ASN A 15 0.13 -32.32 -0.31
N GLU A 16 0.43 -33.19 0.66
CA GLU A 16 1.41 -32.95 1.74
C GLU A 16 2.84 -32.68 1.23
N ALA A 17 3.04 -32.70 -0.08
CA ALA A 17 4.33 -32.59 -0.74
C ALA A 17 4.61 -31.21 -1.36
N ASP A 18 3.68 -30.24 -1.26
CA ASP A 18 3.88 -28.92 -1.84
C ASP A 18 4.79 -28.08 -0.93
N TYR A 19 6.08 -28.07 -1.24
CA TYR A 19 7.06 -27.22 -0.58
C TYR A 19 7.90 -26.47 -1.61
N TYR A 20 8.52 -25.37 -1.19
CA TYR A 20 9.48 -24.67 -2.02
C TYR A 20 10.73 -24.27 -1.24
N GLU A 21 11.85 -24.20 -1.95
CA GLU A 21 13.07 -23.59 -1.46
C GLU A 21 13.43 -22.41 -2.35
N GLY A 22 13.57 -21.21 -1.74
CA GLY A 22 13.89 -19.98 -2.45
C GLY A 22 15.29 -19.49 -2.13
N LYS A 23 16.05 -19.12 -3.17
CA LYS A 23 17.38 -18.52 -3.07
C LYS A 23 17.44 -17.25 -3.89
N GLN A 24 17.94 -16.18 -3.30
CA GLN A 24 18.16 -14.92 -4.00
C GLN A 24 19.59 -14.43 -3.76
N ASN A 25 20.29 -14.16 -4.85
CA ASN A 25 21.62 -13.54 -4.84
C ASN A 25 21.54 -12.19 -5.57
N ILE A 26 21.98 -11.12 -4.91
CA ILE A 26 22.00 -9.78 -5.49
C ILE A 26 23.39 -9.21 -5.33
N HIS A 27 24.03 -8.90 -6.46
CA HIS A 27 25.27 -8.13 -6.52
C HIS A 27 24.94 -6.71 -6.96
N ALA A 28 25.42 -5.72 -6.22
CA ALA A 28 25.07 -4.34 -6.50
C ALA A 28 26.28 -3.41 -6.34
N ALA A 29 26.34 -2.41 -7.21
CA ALA A 29 27.28 -1.33 -7.13
C ALA A 29 26.55 0.00 -7.40
N TYR A 30 27.02 1.10 -6.81
CA TYR A 30 26.47 2.42 -7.08
C TYR A 30 27.56 3.47 -7.15
N LEU A 31 27.26 4.53 -7.91
CA LEU A 31 28.04 5.76 -7.96
C LEU A 31 27.11 6.94 -7.78
N MET A 32 27.46 7.86 -6.89
CA MET A 32 26.67 9.05 -6.59
C MET A 32 27.60 10.25 -6.45
N GLY A 33 27.14 11.42 -6.88
CA GLY A 33 27.81 12.70 -6.70
C GLY A 33 26.86 13.76 -6.18
N GLU A 34 27.40 14.67 -5.38
CA GLU A 34 26.71 15.86 -4.87
C GLU A 34 27.42 17.11 -5.38
N PHE A 35 26.64 18.03 -5.94
CA PHE A 35 27.14 19.26 -6.56
C PHE A 35 26.34 20.45 -6.04
N THR A 36 27.03 21.49 -5.64
CA THR A 36 26.40 22.74 -5.21
C THR A 36 26.79 23.86 -6.19
N PHE A 37 25.78 24.47 -6.81
CA PHE A 37 25.93 25.56 -7.74
C PHE A 37 25.38 26.86 -7.14
N PHE A 38 26.12 27.94 -7.24
CA PHE A 38 25.71 29.28 -6.80
C PHE A 38 25.19 29.33 -5.34
N ARG A 39 25.65 28.44 -4.48
CA ARG A 39 25.23 28.27 -3.06
C ARG A 39 23.74 27.99 -2.85
N LYS A 40 22.92 27.96 -3.90
CA LYS A 40 21.44 27.81 -3.81
C LYS A 40 20.92 26.59 -4.50
N LEU A 41 21.64 26.02 -5.42
CA LEU A 41 21.21 24.89 -6.21
C LEU A 41 22.05 23.66 -5.84
N HIS A 42 21.41 22.65 -5.27
CA HIS A 42 22.05 21.42 -4.85
C HIS A 42 21.53 20.27 -5.70
N LEU A 43 22.42 19.63 -6.41
CA LEU A 43 22.14 18.44 -7.22
C LEU A 43 22.80 17.23 -6.58
N THR A 44 22.00 16.24 -6.21
CA THR A 44 22.47 14.90 -5.88
C THR A 44 22.02 13.97 -6.99
N ALA A 45 22.95 13.31 -7.66
CA ALA A 45 22.60 12.38 -8.74
C ALA A 45 23.48 11.14 -8.69
N GLY A 46 22.93 10.01 -9.07
CA GLY A 46 23.65 8.75 -9.09
C GLY A 46 22.94 7.67 -9.87
N VAL A 47 23.62 6.55 -10.00
CA VAL A 47 23.09 5.35 -10.61
C VAL A 47 23.53 4.14 -9.79
N ARG A 48 22.60 3.24 -9.56
CA ARG A 48 22.84 1.94 -8.94
C ARG A 48 22.61 0.84 -9.98
N MET A 49 23.53 -0.10 -10.07
CA MET A 49 23.38 -1.33 -10.86
C MET A 49 23.11 -2.48 -9.90
N GLU A 50 22.15 -3.32 -10.23
CA GLU A 50 21.90 -4.58 -9.54
C GLU A 50 21.89 -5.73 -10.54
N ASP A 51 22.68 -6.77 -10.27
CA ASP A 51 22.61 -8.06 -10.94
C ASP A 51 22.02 -9.07 -9.95
N ALA A 52 20.80 -9.51 -10.23
CA ALA A 52 20.03 -10.36 -9.33
C ALA A 52 19.68 -11.69 -9.98
N THR A 53 19.85 -12.76 -9.22
CA THR A 53 19.39 -14.11 -9.58
C THR A 53 18.47 -14.58 -8.48
N THR A 54 17.23 -14.88 -8.82
CA THR A 54 16.22 -15.47 -7.93
C THR A 54 15.87 -16.85 -8.44
N GLU A 55 16.04 -17.86 -7.61
CA GLU A 55 15.76 -19.26 -7.92
C GLU A 55 14.75 -19.80 -6.92
N VAL A 56 13.75 -20.49 -7.41
CA VAL A 56 12.76 -21.18 -6.58
C VAL A 56 12.67 -22.62 -7.08
N GLN A 57 13.08 -23.54 -6.25
CA GLN A 57 12.88 -24.96 -6.45
C GLN A 57 11.62 -25.39 -5.72
N THR A 58 10.73 -26.08 -6.39
CA THR A 58 9.47 -26.55 -5.81
C THR A 58 9.21 -27.98 -6.26
N THR A 59 8.59 -28.76 -5.38
CA THR A 59 8.08 -30.10 -5.69
C THR A 59 6.56 -30.03 -5.69
N ILE A 60 5.92 -30.39 -6.79
CA ILE A 60 4.49 -30.19 -7.02
C ILE A 60 3.82 -31.53 -7.27
N GLY A 61 2.61 -31.66 -6.68
CA GLY A 61 1.69 -32.74 -6.95
C GLY A 61 2.05 -34.09 -6.35
N ALA A 62 1.16 -35.07 -6.55
CA ALA A 62 1.30 -36.44 -6.04
C ALA A 62 2.52 -37.15 -6.61
N ASP A 63 2.89 -36.83 -7.84
CA ASP A 63 4.03 -37.45 -8.55
C ASP A 63 5.38 -36.81 -8.19
N ARG A 64 5.39 -35.81 -7.27
CA ARG A 64 6.60 -35.12 -6.80
C ARG A 64 7.48 -34.61 -7.93
N VAL A 65 6.90 -33.88 -8.88
CA VAL A 65 7.64 -33.28 -9.99
C VAL A 65 8.41 -32.07 -9.50
N ASP A 66 9.74 -32.14 -9.59
CA ASP A 66 10.59 -31.00 -9.26
C ASP A 66 10.54 -29.95 -10.39
N SER A 67 10.28 -28.71 -10.03
CA SER A 67 10.27 -27.57 -10.93
C SER A 67 11.24 -26.50 -10.42
N LEU A 68 12.09 -26.00 -11.30
CA LEU A 68 13.00 -24.89 -11.00
C LEU A 68 12.59 -23.67 -11.80
N VAL A 69 12.24 -22.60 -11.09
CA VAL A 69 12.02 -21.28 -11.67
C VAL A 69 13.26 -20.44 -11.37
N SER A 70 13.94 -19.95 -12.40
CA SER A 70 15.11 -19.08 -12.27
C SER A 70 14.89 -17.79 -13.04
N VAL A 71 14.99 -16.65 -12.34
CA VAL A 71 14.87 -15.30 -12.90
C VAL A 71 16.18 -14.57 -12.68
N LYS A 72 16.91 -14.32 -13.78
CA LYS A 72 18.14 -13.53 -13.74
C LYS A 72 17.93 -12.20 -14.46
N LYS A 73 18.32 -11.08 -13.80
CA LYS A 73 18.16 -9.75 -14.37
C LYS A 73 19.19 -8.78 -13.85
N THR A 74 19.71 -7.95 -14.76
CA THR A 74 20.54 -6.79 -14.43
C THR A 74 19.71 -5.52 -14.64
N ASP A 75 19.65 -4.67 -13.62
CA ASP A 75 18.88 -3.43 -13.60
C ASP A 75 19.79 -2.22 -13.36
N TRP A 76 19.50 -1.14 -14.09
CA TRP A 76 20.11 0.17 -13.88
C TRP A 76 19.08 1.11 -13.29
N LEU A 77 19.38 1.65 -12.11
CA LEU A 77 18.49 2.42 -11.26
C LEU A 77 19.04 3.84 -11.07
N PRO A 78 18.85 4.74 -12.03
CA PRO A 78 19.23 6.14 -11.89
C PRO A 78 18.33 6.84 -10.89
N ALA A 79 18.90 7.80 -10.14
CA ALA A 79 18.18 8.71 -9.27
C ALA A 79 18.84 10.09 -9.28
N ALA A 80 18.04 11.13 -9.24
CA ALA A 80 18.51 12.52 -9.15
C ALA A 80 17.55 13.33 -8.28
N THR A 81 18.10 14.18 -7.42
CA THR A 81 17.35 15.17 -6.64
C THR A 81 17.98 16.53 -6.83
N LEU A 82 17.18 17.50 -7.22
CA LEU A 82 17.56 18.89 -7.37
C LEU A 82 16.83 19.71 -6.32
N VAL A 83 17.57 20.41 -5.46
CA VAL A 83 17.02 21.32 -4.44
C VAL A 83 17.46 22.74 -4.77
N TYR A 84 16.50 23.63 -4.90
CA TYR A 84 16.74 25.05 -5.07
C TYR A 84 16.26 25.83 -3.84
N ASN A 85 17.20 26.46 -3.14
CA ASN A 85 16.92 27.33 -2.00
C ASN A 85 16.47 28.70 -2.54
N ILE A 86 15.15 28.91 -2.64
CA ILE A 86 14.55 30.16 -3.12
C ILE A 86 14.90 31.27 -2.14
N THR A 87 14.70 31.02 -0.84
CA THR A 87 15.12 31.83 0.29
C THR A 87 15.75 30.93 1.36
N ASP A 88 16.16 31.48 2.49
CA ASP A 88 16.75 30.69 3.61
C ASP A 88 15.73 29.73 4.23
N ASN A 89 14.44 29.97 4.04
CA ASN A 89 13.36 29.18 4.63
C ASN A 89 12.35 28.64 3.59
N ILE A 90 12.61 28.83 2.29
CA ILE A 90 11.75 28.30 1.21
C ILE A 90 12.58 27.51 0.23
N ASN A 91 12.26 26.24 0.04
CA ASN A 91 12.93 25.34 -0.89
C ASN A 91 11.97 24.81 -1.93
N ALA A 92 12.43 24.70 -3.16
CA ALA A 92 11.80 23.89 -4.20
C ALA A 92 12.66 22.64 -4.45
N ARG A 93 12.03 21.50 -4.54
CA ARG A 93 12.69 20.22 -4.79
C ARG A 93 12.05 19.51 -5.97
N PHE A 94 12.89 19.01 -6.86
CA PHE A 94 12.50 18.06 -7.90
C PHE A 94 13.28 16.77 -7.69
N ALA A 95 12.60 15.61 -7.78
CA ALA A 95 13.26 14.32 -7.72
C ALA A 95 12.78 13.41 -8.84
N TYR A 96 13.70 12.61 -9.35
CA TYR A 96 13.45 11.50 -10.25
C TYR A 96 14.15 10.26 -9.72
N SER A 97 13.48 9.13 -9.77
CA SER A 97 14.12 7.84 -9.49
C SER A 97 13.46 6.71 -10.25
N ARG A 98 14.26 5.76 -10.69
CA ARG A 98 13.79 4.45 -11.16
C ARG A 98 13.98 3.43 -10.07
N THR A 99 12.90 2.68 -9.78
CA THR A 99 12.88 1.60 -8.78
C THR A 99 12.33 0.31 -9.38
N ILE A 100 12.55 -0.78 -8.70
CA ILE A 100 12.09 -2.12 -9.11
C ILE A 100 11.39 -2.81 -7.95
N ALA A 101 10.45 -3.70 -8.29
CA ALA A 101 9.86 -4.65 -7.36
C ALA A 101 9.95 -6.05 -7.96
N ARG A 102 10.61 -6.96 -7.25
CA ARG A 102 10.74 -8.37 -7.65
C ARG A 102 9.57 -9.17 -7.09
N PRO A 103 9.09 -10.18 -7.82
CA PRO A 103 8.14 -11.13 -7.27
C PRO A 103 8.70 -11.82 -6.03
N ASP A 104 7.84 -12.09 -5.06
CA ASP A 104 8.16 -12.92 -3.91
C ASP A 104 8.37 -14.39 -4.31
N PHE A 105 9.09 -15.17 -3.49
CA PHE A 105 9.27 -16.60 -3.72
C PHE A 105 7.93 -17.35 -3.85
N ARG A 106 6.94 -16.99 -3.05
CA ARG A 106 5.59 -17.57 -3.13
C ARG A 106 4.86 -17.25 -4.42
N GLU A 107 5.07 -16.05 -4.95
CA GLU A 107 4.48 -15.62 -6.22
C GLU A 107 5.12 -16.33 -7.41
N LEU A 108 6.42 -16.65 -7.32
CA LEU A 108 7.13 -17.40 -8.33
C LEU A 108 6.85 -18.90 -8.28
N THR A 109 6.41 -19.41 -7.13
CA THR A 109 6.17 -20.84 -6.91
C THR A 109 4.80 -21.22 -7.43
N PRO A 110 4.66 -22.20 -8.34
CA PRO A 110 3.38 -22.69 -8.82
C PRO A 110 2.68 -23.59 -7.76
N CYS A 111 2.59 -23.11 -6.54
CA CYS A 111 1.91 -23.81 -5.45
C CYS A 111 0.63 -23.07 -5.01
N ASN A 112 -0.25 -23.82 -4.40
CA ASN A 112 -1.48 -23.30 -3.82
C ASN A 112 -1.30 -23.18 -2.32
N TYR A 113 -1.78 -22.08 -1.73
CA TYR A 113 -1.83 -21.94 -0.28
C TYR A 113 -3.08 -21.19 0.15
N TYR A 114 -3.49 -21.41 1.40
CA TYR A 114 -4.61 -20.71 1.98
C TYR A 114 -4.12 -19.53 2.81
N ASN A 115 -4.56 -18.33 2.44
CA ASN A 115 -4.33 -17.14 3.25
C ASN A 115 -5.37 -17.08 4.35
N VAL A 116 -4.94 -17.32 5.59
CA VAL A 116 -5.82 -17.40 6.76
C VAL A 116 -6.42 -16.03 7.11
N ASP A 117 -5.65 -14.96 6.92
CA ASP A 117 -6.08 -13.60 7.26
C ASP A 117 -7.21 -13.13 6.34
N ASP A 118 -7.05 -13.36 5.05
CA ASP A 118 -8.04 -13.00 4.04
C ASP A 118 -9.08 -14.11 3.81
N ARG A 119 -8.89 -15.29 4.40
CA ARG A 119 -9.75 -16.48 4.25
C ARG A 119 -9.96 -16.88 2.80
N ILE A 120 -8.90 -16.81 1.99
CA ILE A 120 -8.96 -17.08 0.57
C ILE A 120 -7.81 -17.98 0.13
N GLU A 121 -8.07 -18.85 -0.82
CA GLU A 121 -7.04 -19.66 -1.47
C GLU A 121 -6.26 -18.78 -2.46
N VAL A 122 -4.93 -18.88 -2.43
CA VAL A 122 -4.04 -18.22 -3.39
C VAL A 122 -3.40 -19.27 -4.27
N LYS A 123 -3.50 -19.06 -5.59
CA LYS A 123 -2.91 -19.94 -6.60
C LYS A 123 -1.94 -19.16 -7.45
N SER A 124 -0.66 -19.38 -7.27
CA SER A 124 0.34 -18.87 -8.20
C SER A 124 0.57 -19.89 -9.33
N ARG A 125 0.83 -19.38 -10.52
CA ARG A 125 1.17 -20.17 -11.70
C ARG A 125 2.61 -19.98 -12.13
N GLY A 126 3.37 -19.16 -11.40
CA GLY A 126 4.71 -18.74 -11.80
C GLY A 126 4.70 -17.81 -13.03
N GLY A 127 5.85 -17.61 -13.62
CA GLY A 127 5.99 -16.80 -14.84
C GLY A 127 5.88 -15.29 -14.63
N LEU A 128 5.87 -14.82 -13.38
CA LEU A 128 5.82 -13.40 -13.06
C LEU A 128 7.10 -12.68 -13.44
N LYS A 129 6.95 -11.45 -13.90
CA LYS A 129 8.03 -10.56 -14.28
C LYS A 129 8.25 -9.52 -13.18
N GLN A 130 9.49 -9.06 -13.07
CA GLN A 130 9.85 -7.94 -12.23
C GLN A 130 9.17 -6.66 -12.71
N SER A 131 8.61 -5.89 -11.78
CA SER A 131 8.04 -4.57 -12.02
C SER A 131 9.11 -3.49 -11.99
N HIS A 132 8.90 -2.43 -12.78
CA HIS A 132 9.69 -1.19 -12.76
C HIS A 132 8.78 -0.01 -12.47
N SER A 133 9.31 0.99 -11.77
CA SER A 133 8.61 2.25 -11.53
C SER A 133 9.52 3.43 -11.83
N ASP A 134 9.08 4.35 -12.68
CA ASP A 134 9.67 5.67 -12.85
C ASP A 134 8.88 6.66 -11.98
N ASN A 135 9.56 7.33 -11.06
CA ASN A 135 8.96 8.22 -10.06
C ASN A 135 9.44 9.64 -10.30
N PHE A 136 8.51 10.59 -10.34
CA PHE A 136 8.74 12.02 -10.48
C PHE A 136 8.03 12.74 -9.35
N ASP A 137 8.75 13.58 -8.62
CA ASP A 137 8.27 14.34 -7.48
C ASP A 137 8.68 15.81 -7.61
N LEU A 138 7.73 16.71 -7.37
CA LEU A 138 7.94 18.14 -7.25
C LEU A 138 7.39 18.59 -5.90
N ARG A 139 8.20 19.32 -5.12
CA ARG A 139 7.82 19.76 -3.77
C ARG A 139 8.28 21.17 -3.51
N LEU A 140 7.39 21.98 -2.95
CA LEU A 140 7.64 23.29 -2.38
C LEU A 140 7.53 23.20 -0.87
N GLU A 141 8.53 23.67 -0.15
CA GLU A 141 8.64 23.62 1.30
C GLU A 141 8.87 24.99 1.87
N TRP A 142 8.13 25.35 2.89
CA TRP A 142 8.32 26.56 3.68
C TRP A 142 8.50 26.20 5.14
N TYR A 143 9.57 26.70 5.75
CA TYR A 143 9.93 26.51 7.15
C TYR A 143 9.84 27.85 7.91
N PRO A 144 8.62 28.25 8.37
CA PRO A 144 8.42 29.57 9.01
C PRO A 144 9.29 29.78 10.23
N GLN A 145 9.42 28.76 11.08
CA GLN A 145 10.21 28.72 12.29
C GLN A 145 10.74 27.33 12.58
N ALA A 146 11.68 27.20 13.53
CA ALA A 146 12.18 25.90 13.94
C ALA A 146 11.02 24.97 14.41
N GLY A 147 10.94 23.77 13.86
CA GLY A 147 9.88 22.80 14.16
C GLY A 147 8.56 23.02 13.41
N GLU A 148 8.47 24.02 12.53
CA GLU A 148 7.33 24.28 11.68
C GLU A 148 7.63 23.94 10.21
N VAL A 149 6.65 23.42 9.51
CA VAL A 149 6.73 23.16 8.08
C VAL A 149 5.37 23.28 7.42
N VAL A 150 5.35 23.90 6.24
CA VAL A 150 4.24 23.87 5.30
C VAL A 150 4.79 23.41 3.97
N SER A 151 4.24 22.35 3.40
CA SER A 151 4.71 21.90 2.10
C SER A 151 3.56 21.40 1.22
N VAL A 152 3.75 21.57 -0.08
CA VAL A 152 2.90 21.01 -1.12
C VAL A 152 3.77 20.22 -2.08
N SER A 153 3.36 18.99 -2.37
CA SER A 153 4.05 18.12 -3.33
C SER A 153 3.07 17.67 -4.40
N ALA A 154 3.57 17.53 -5.62
CA ALA A 154 2.90 16.82 -6.69
C ALA A 154 3.78 15.67 -7.14
N PHE A 155 3.21 14.51 -7.39
CA PHE A 155 3.96 13.34 -7.84
C PHE A 155 3.27 12.63 -8.99
N TYR A 156 4.11 11.98 -9.80
CA TYR A 156 3.67 11.07 -10.85
C TYR A 156 4.55 9.83 -10.85
N LYS A 157 3.93 8.65 -10.83
CA LYS A 157 4.59 7.34 -10.87
C LYS A 157 4.05 6.55 -12.05
N LYS A 158 4.97 6.02 -12.85
CA LYS A 158 4.62 5.13 -13.96
C LYS A 158 5.18 3.75 -13.68
N PHE A 159 4.30 2.75 -13.63
CA PHE A 159 4.66 1.36 -13.40
C PHE A 159 4.61 0.59 -14.70
N LYS A 160 5.58 -0.28 -14.89
CA LYS A 160 5.61 -1.28 -15.95
C LYS A 160 5.60 -2.67 -15.34
N SER A 161 4.67 -3.48 -15.79
CA SER A 161 4.45 -4.85 -15.29
C SER A 161 4.26 -4.94 -13.77
N PRO A 162 3.47 -4.07 -13.12
CA PRO A 162 3.20 -4.23 -11.69
C PRO A 162 2.48 -5.55 -11.43
N ILE A 163 2.73 -6.13 -10.24
CA ILE A 163 2.07 -7.35 -9.81
C ILE A 163 0.85 -6.96 -8.98
N GLU A 164 -0.30 -7.52 -9.32
CA GLU A 164 -1.53 -7.37 -8.56
C GLU A 164 -2.16 -8.73 -8.28
N MET A 165 -2.92 -8.80 -7.18
CA MET A 165 -3.68 -9.98 -6.80
C MET A 165 -5.08 -9.89 -7.39
N VAL A 166 -5.42 -10.78 -8.31
CA VAL A 166 -6.70 -10.80 -9.01
C VAL A 166 -7.58 -11.92 -8.49
N THR A 167 -8.81 -11.58 -8.10
CA THR A 167 -9.82 -12.55 -7.66
C THR A 167 -10.51 -13.17 -8.86
N ARG A 168 -10.55 -14.49 -8.90
CA ARG A 168 -11.28 -15.25 -9.90
C ARG A 168 -12.29 -16.21 -9.25
N LYS A 169 -13.47 -16.29 -9.82
CA LYS A 169 -14.46 -17.30 -9.45
C LYS A 169 -14.17 -18.61 -10.18
N THR A 170 -13.98 -19.69 -9.43
CA THR A 170 -13.79 -21.04 -9.98
C THR A 170 -15.11 -21.68 -10.39
N MET A 171 -15.08 -22.80 -11.15
CA MET A 171 -16.29 -23.52 -11.58
C MET A 171 -17.11 -24.04 -10.40
N ASP A 172 -16.49 -24.36 -9.26
CA ASP A 172 -17.12 -24.77 -8.02
C ASP A 172 -17.56 -23.59 -7.14
N LEU A 173 -17.68 -22.41 -7.72
CA LEU A 173 -18.18 -21.16 -7.13
C LEU A 173 -17.29 -20.59 -6.01
N ARG A 174 -16.08 -21.11 -5.80
CA ARG A 174 -15.10 -20.54 -4.87
C ARG A 174 -14.36 -19.37 -5.50
N TYR A 175 -13.83 -18.50 -4.66
CA TYR A 175 -12.97 -17.40 -5.09
C TYR A 175 -11.53 -17.72 -4.75
N VAL A 176 -10.66 -17.52 -5.74
CA VAL A 176 -9.22 -17.78 -5.64
C VAL A 176 -8.48 -16.54 -6.07
N LEU A 177 -7.43 -16.18 -5.35
CA LEU A 177 -6.51 -15.09 -5.72
C LEU A 177 -5.39 -15.63 -6.60
N HIS A 178 -5.05 -14.84 -7.61
CA HIS A 178 -3.93 -15.11 -8.49
C HIS A 178 -3.03 -13.87 -8.60
N PRO A 179 -1.71 -13.97 -8.37
CA PRO A 179 -0.79 -12.90 -8.70
C PRO A 179 -0.61 -12.80 -10.22
N PHE A 180 -0.70 -11.57 -10.76
CA PHE A 180 -0.53 -11.28 -12.19
C PHE A 180 0.28 -10.01 -12.40
N ASN A 181 1.09 -9.98 -13.46
CA ASN A 181 1.63 -8.74 -13.98
C ASN A 181 0.58 -8.03 -14.82
N ILE A 182 0.20 -6.84 -14.40
CA ILE A 182 -0.55 -5.89 -15.20
C ILE A 182 0.42 -5.23 -16.19
N ASP A 183 -0.03 -4.85 -17.39
CA ASP A 183 0.88 -4.31 -18.41
C ASP A 183 1.47 -2.97 -17.99
N ASP A 184 0.63 -1.98 -17.75
CA ASP A 184 1.02 -0.64 -17.33
C ASP A 184 0.05 -0.10 -16.28
N ALA A 185 0.59 0.70 -15.37
CA ALA A 185 -0.21 1.47 -14.42
C ALA A 185 0.42 2.85 -14.19
N SER A 186 -0.39 3.80 -13.80
CA SER A 186 0.10 5.11 -13.37
C SER A 186 -0.59 5.59 -12.11
N VAL A 187 0.14 6.36 -11.31
CA VAL A 187 -0.39 7.03 -10.12
C VAL A 187 0.08 8.48 -10.13
N LYS A 188 -0.85 9.40 -9.95
CA LYS A 188 -0.56 10.85 -9.81
C LYS A 188 -1.30 11.40 -8.60
N GLY A 189 -0.70 12.37 -7.95
CA GLY A 189 -1.36 12.96 -6.78
C GLY A 189 -0.72 14.24 -6.29
N ILE A 190 -1.41 14.83 -5.32
CA ILE A 190 -0.97 16.01 -4.60
C ILE A 190 -0.97 15.66 -3.11
N GLU A 191 0.06 16.11 -2.42
CA GLU A 191 0.21 15.97 -0.98
C GLU A 191 0.45 17.33 -0.35
N ILE A 192 -0.26 17.62 0.75
CA ILE A 192 -0.13 18.82 1.57
C ILE A 192 0.29 18.38 2.96
N ASN A 193 1.36 18.98 3.49
CA ASN A 193 1.81 18.75 4.86
C ASN A 193 1.86 20.07 5.61
N LEU A 194 1.37 20.06 6.83
CA LEU A 194 1.35 21.18 7.75
C LEU A 194 1.82 20.76 9.13
N ARG A 195 2.73 21.51 9.71
CA ARG A 195 3.01 21.52 11.15
C ARG A 195 3.25 22.97 11.57
N LYS A 196 2.42 23.49 12.47
CA LYS A 196 2.44 24.88 12.89
C LYS A 196 2.19 25.01 14.41
N SER A 197 3.03 25.77 15.10
CA SER A 197 2.73 26.20 16.48
C SER A 197 1.62 27.23 16.49
N LEU A 198 0.79 27.21 17.52
CA LEU A 198 -0.25 28.24 17.76
C LEU A 198 0.29 29.48 18.49
N ALA A 199 1.61 29.58 18.68
CA ALA A 199 2.26 30.74 19.29
C ALA A 199 1.89 32.08 18.62
N PHE A 200 1.57 32.06 17.31
CA PHE A 200 1.22 33.27 16.57
C PHE A 200 -0.12 33.88 17.00
N ILE A 201 -1.02 33.10 17.64
CA ILE A 201 -2.31 33.59 18.16
C ILE A 201 -2.09 34.36 19.45
N ALA A 202 -1.31 33.83 20.38
CA ALA A 202 -1.02 34.46 21.66
C ALA A 202 0.42 34.10 22.11
N PRO A 203 1.43 34.88 21.65
CA PRO A 203 2.81 34.68 22.08
C PRO A 203 2.94 34.81 23.59
N GLY A 204 3.53 33.88 24.28
CA GLY A 204 3.68 33.91 25.74
C GLY A 204 2.60 33.16 26.53
N SER A 205 1.51 32.74 25.89
CA SER A 205 0.55 31.81 26.51
C SER A 205 0.96 30.36 26.34
N PHE A 206 0.17 29.44 26.92
CA PHE A 206 0.35 27.99 26.71
C PHE A 206 0.23 27.56 25.21
N LEU A 207 -0.35 28.41 24.37
CA LEU A 207 -0.51 28.15 22.92
C LEU A 207 0.83 28.05 22.19
N LYS A 208 1.92 28.58 22.76
CA LYS A 208 3.27 28.38 22.20
C LYS A 208 3.71 26.90 22.19
N ASP A 209 3.16 26.12 23.11
CA ASP A 209 3.46 24.69 23.28
C ASP A 209 2.40 23.81 22.58
N VAL A 210 1.44 24.43 21.87
CA VAL A 210 0.41 23.73 21.09
C VAL A 210 0.77 23.76 19.62
N TYR A 211 0.76 22.59 19.00
CA TYR A 211 1.00 22.42 17.57
C TYR A 211 -0.20 21.78 16.89
N VAL A 212 -0.59 22.36 15.77
CA VAL A 212 -1.45 21.71 14.79
C VAL A 212 -0.58 21.05 13.75
N SER A 213 -0.84 19.80 13.45
CA SER A 213 -0.19 19.07 12.38
C SER A 213 -1.24 18.40 11.49
N GLY A 214 -0.91 18.20 10.24
CA GLY A 214 -1.78 17.48 9.34
C GLY A 214 -1.11 17.16 8.02
N ASN A 215 -1.57 16.12 7.39
CA ASN A 215 -1.30 15.85 5.99
C ASN A 215 -2.58 15.44 5.28
N ALA A 216 -2.66 15.80 4.01
CA ALA A 216 -3.72 15.36 3.13
C ALA A 216 -3.08 14.95 1.80
N THR A 217 -3.39 13.74 1.36
CA THR A 217 -2.96 13.20 0.07
C THR A 217 -4.21 12.92 -0.76
N PHE A 218 -4.24 13.43 -1.97
CA PHE A 218 -5.26 13.15 -2.97
C PHE A 218 -4.56 12.54 -4.17
N LEU A 219 -5.04 11.40 -4.64
CA LEU A 219 -4.37 10.69 -5.70
C LEU A 219 -5.36 9.95 -6.60
N SER A 220 -4.95 9.76 -7.84
CA SER A 220 -5.63 8.95 -8.83
C SER A 220 -4.64 7.95 -9.40
N GLY A 221 -5.08 6.72 -9.56
CA GLY A 221 -4.32 5.67 -10.22
C GLY A 221 -5.16 5.02 -11.29
N ASP A 222 -4.57 4.79 -12.44
CA ASP A 222 -5.18 4.14 -13.56
C ASP A 222 -4.38 2.90 -13.95
N VAL A 223 -5.10 1.80 -14.11
CA VAL A 223 -4.57 0.53 -14.61
C VAL A 223 -5.33 0.18 -15.88
N THR A 224 -4.60 -0.06 -16.94
CA THR A 224 -5.17 -0.62 -18.16
C THR A 224 -4.71 -2.06 -18.29
N TYR A 225 -5.63 -2.99 -18.37
CA TYR A 225 -5.31 -4.40 -18.54
C TYR A 225 -6.28 -5.11 -19.47
N ASN A 226 -5.77 -6.15 -20.11
CA ASN A 226 -6.52 -6.98 -21.01
C ASN A 226 -7.14 -8.15 -20.23
N LEU A 227 -8.46 -8.15 -20.06
CA LEU A 227 -9.20 -9.21 -19.37
C LEU A 227 -8.97 -10.61 -19.97
N GLU A 228 -8.83 -10.69 -21.27
CA GLU A 228 -8.64 -11.95 -21.98
C GLU A 228 -7.26 -12.55 -21.72
N ARG A 229 -6.24 -11.71 -21.64
CA ARG A 229 -4.90 -12.17 -21.24
C ARG A 229 -4.90 -12.75 -19.84
N LEU A 230 -5.65 -12.15 -18.91
CA LEU A 230 -5.83 -12.68 -17.56
C LEU A 230 -6.59 -14.02 -17.58
N GLN A 231 -7.63 -14.14 -18.36
CA GLN A 231 -8.42 -15.36 -18.50
C GLN A 231 -7.61 -16.48 -19.17
N ASN A 232 -6.86 -16.19 -20.20
CA ASN A 232 -6.04 -17.15 -20.93
C ASN A 232 -4.84 -17.63 -20.10
N ALA A 233 -4.14 -16.72 -19.42
CA ALA A 233 -3.08 -17.08 -18.46
C ALA A 233 -3.62 -18.00 -17.36
N ALA A 234 -4.86 -17.79 -16.94
CA ALA A 234 -5.52 -18.61 -15.95
C ALA A 234 -5.96 -19.99 -16.46
N SER A 235 -6.31 -20.15 -17.72
CA SER A 235 -6.75 -21.42 -18.32
C SER A 235 -5.63 -22.25 -18.93
N GLY A 236 -4.45 -21.67 -19.13
CA GLY A 236 -3.33 -22.32 -19.84
C GLY A 236 -3.58 -22.53 -21.34
N ILE A 237 -4.61 -21.89 -21.91
CA ILE A 237 -4.98 -21.99 -23.33
C ILE A 237 -4.71 -20.63 -23.96
N ASP A 238 -3.73 -20.57 -24.85
CA ASP A 238 -3.53 -19.41 -25.73
C ASP A 238 -4.66 -19.37 -26.77
N ARG A 239 -5.57 -18.43 -26.61
CA ARG A 239 -6.56 -18.08 -27.62
C ARG A 239 -6.46 -16.60 -27.92
N GLU A 240 -6.32 -16.26 -29.19
CA GLU A 240 -6.51 -14.89 -29.69
C GLU A 240 -7.98 -14.49 -29.48
N VAL A 241 -8.24 -13.55 -28.60
CA VAL A 241 -9.62 -13.10 -28.30
C VAL A 241 -9.65 -11.58 -28.21
N LYS A 242 -10.78 -10.97 -28.49
CA LYS A 242 -10.98 -9.51 -28.58
C LYS A 242 -10.67 -8.81 -27.24
N THR A 243 -9.80 -7.84 -27.29
CA THR A 243 -9.39 -7.02 -26.14
C THR A 243 -10.54 -6.17 -25.63
N GLN A 244 -10.89 -6.35 -24.37
CA GLN A 244 -11.73 -5.42 -23.64
C GLN A 244 -10.88 -4.70 -22.62
N ASP A 245 -10.39 -3.51 -22.97
CA ASP A 245 -9.62 -2.67 -22.05
C ASP A 245 -10.52 -2.20 -20.91
N ARG A 246 -10.13 -2.50 -19.69
CA ARG A 246 -10.79 -2.01 -18.49
C ARG A 246 -9.87 -1.04 -17.77
N SER A 247 -10.33 0.20 -17.58
CA SER A 247 -9.68 1.17 -16.71
C SER A 247 -10.26 1.06 -15.30
N ARG A 248 -9.40 0.99 -14.28
CA ARG A 248 -9.77 0.92 -12.87
C ARG A 248 -8.69 1.50 -11.98
N PRO A 249 -9.00 1.82 -10.71
CA PRO A 249 -7.98 2.18 -9.73
C PRO A 249 -6.94 1.07 -9.53
N LEU A 250 -5.70 1.46 -9.22
CA LEU A 250 -4.65 0.53 -8.82
C LEU A 250 -5.04 -0.13 -7.49
N GLN A 251 -4.74 -1.42 -7.36
CA GLN A 251 -4.97 -2.19 -6.14
C GLN A 251 -4.25 -1.57 -4.94
N GLY A 252 -4.91 -1.53 -3.78
CA GLY A 252 -4.37 -0.98 -2.54
C GLY A 252 -4.38 0.55 -2.46
N LEU A 253 -4.76 1.25 -3.54
CA LEU A 253 -4.76 2.70 -3.62
C LEU A 253 -6.03 3.30 -3.01
N SER A 254 -5.85 4.16 -2.00
CA SER A 254 -6.93 4.99 -1.46
C SER A 254 -6.93 6.34 -2.18
N PRO A 255 -8.06 6.81 -2.75
CA PRO A 255 -8.09 8.07 -3.51
C PRO A 255 -7.77 9.30 -2.66
N TYR A 256 -7.92 9.21 -1.36
CA TYR A 256 -7.47 10.21 -0.41
C TYR A 256 -7.10 9.60 0.93
N THR A 257 -6.16 10.26 1.59
CA THR A 257 -5.78 10.02 2.99
C THR A 257 -5.65 11.38 3.67
N VAL A 258 -6.30 11.55 4.82
CA VAL A 258 -6.24 12.78 5.62
C VAL A 258 -5.86 12.41 7.04
N ASN A 259 -4.85 13.07 7.58
CA ASN A 259 -4.47 12.99 8.99
C ASN A 259 -4.45 14.40 9.58
N ALA A 260 -4.98 14.57 10.76
CA ALA A 260 -4.97 15.83 11.52
C ALA A 260 -4.58 15.55 12.98
N GLY A 261 -3.68 16.34 13.52
CA GLY A 261 -3.18 16.18 14.87
C GLY A 261 -3.16 17.50 15.63
N LEU A 262 -3.53 17.44 16.90
CA LEU A 262 -3.35 18.51 17.88
C LEU A 262 -2.45 18.01 18.99
N THR A 263 -1.31 18.67 19.19
CA THR A 263 -0.31 18.24 20.17
C THR A 263 0.00 19.37 21.11
N TYR A 264 -0.10 19.13 22.42
CA TYR A 264 0.39 20.01 23.47
C TYR A 264 1.68 19.41 24.05
N GLN A 265 2.74 20.22 24.10
CA GLN A 265 4.07 19.80 24.59
C GLN A 265 4.51 20.71 25.75
N GLY A 266 3.81 20.62 26.87
CA GLY A 266 4.20 21.34 28.09
C GLY A 266 5.37 20.66 28.81
N LYS A 267 5.96 21.35 29.79
CA LYS A 267 7.10 20.85 30.58
C LYS A 267 6.76 19.58 31.37
N ILE A 268 5.58 19.56 31.98
CA ILE A 268 5.13 18.44 32.84
C ILE A 268 4.11 17.59 32.07
N LEU A 269 3.13 18.20 31.47
CA LEU A 269 2.06 17.51 30.76
C LEU A 269 2.26 17.59 29.26
N GLY A 270 1.98 16.48 28.58
CA GLY A 270 1.88 16.37 27.13
C GLY A 270 0.56 15.71 26.76
N ALA A 271 -0.05 16.17 25.69
CA ALA A 271 -1.26 15.55 25.11
C ALA A 271 -1.17 15.56 23.59
N ALA A 272 -1.64 14.50 22.94
CA ALA A 272 -1.76 14.43 21.49
C ALA A 272 -3.09 13.77 21.14
N LEU A 273 -3.84 14.42 20.25
CA LEU A 273 -5.05 13.90 19.64
C LEU A 273 -4.80 13.79 18.13
N ASN A 274 -4.92 12.60 17.58
CA ASN A 274 -4.69 12.34 16.17
C ASN A 274 -5.95 11.73 15.54
N TYR A 275 -6.38 12.32 14.44
CA TYR A 275 -7.47 11.83 13.60
C TYR A 275 -6.90 11.41 12.26
N GLY A 276 -7.32 10.26 11.77
CA GLY A 276 -6.97 9.73 10.45
C GLY A 276 -8.21 9.26 9.70
N ARG A 277 -8.27 9.56 8.40
CA ARG A 277 -9.29 9.03 7.49
C ARG A 277 -8.64 8.56 6.20
N ASN A 278 -8.92 7.32 5.83
CA ASN A 278 -8.61 6.78 4.52
C ASN A 278 -9.89 6.63 3.70
N GLY A 279 -9.82 7.01 2.43
CA GLY A 279 -10.89 6.70 1.48
C GLY A 279 -10.99 5.18 1.25
N ARG A 280 -12.06 4.76 0.58
CA ARG A 280 -12.16 3.37 0.15
C ARG A 280 -10.97 2.99 -0.73
N LYS A 281 -10.59 1.71 -0.72
CA LYS A 281 -9.53 1.20 -1.60
C LYS A 281 -9.96 -0.11 -2.24
N LEU A 282 -9.53 -0.34 -3.47
CA LEU A 282 -9.65 -1.64 -4.11
C LEU A 282 -8.69 -2.61 -3.42
N LEU A 283 -9.22 -3.60 -2.71
CA LEU A 283 -8.42 -4.60 -2.00
C LEU A 283 -7.95 -5.69 -2.96
N PHE A 284 -8.87 -6.26 -3.73
CA PHE A 284 -8.58 -7.24 -4.78
C PHE A 284 -9.39 -6.93 -6.04
N ALA A 285 -8.73 -6.91 -7.17
CA ALA A 285 -9.40 -6.79 -8.45
C ALA A 285 -10.04 -8.12 -8.85
N GLY A 286 -11.24 -8.08 -9.44
CA GLY A 286 -11.88 -9.25 -10.04
C GLY A 286 -11.52 -9.40 -11.52
N ASP A 287 -11.71 -10.59 -12.07
CA ASP A 287 -11.72 -10.80 -13.54
C ASP A 287 -12.89 -10.05 -14.20
N TYR A 288 -13.96 -9.79 -13.46
CA TYR A 288 -15.05 -8.87 -13.79
C TYR A 288 -15.24 -7.85 -12.67
N GLU A 289 -15.73 -6.65 -13.00
CA GLU A 289 -15.96 -5.56 -12.05
C GLU A 289 -16.85 -5.96 -10.88
N LYS A 290 -17.86 -6.76 -11.12
CA LYS A 290 -18.75 -7.30 -10.08
C LYS A 290 -18.05 -8.18 -9.02
N TYR A 291 -16.81 -8.61 -9.28
CA TYR A 291 -16.01 -9.39 -8.35
C TYR A 291 -14.91 -8.58 -7.67
N ASP A 292 -14.81 -7.29 -7.98
CA ASP A 292 -13.92 -6.40 -7.28
C ASP A 292 -14.27 -6.34 -5.79
N GLN A 293 -13.26 -6.40 -4.95
CA GLN A 293 -13.40 -6.34 -3.50
C GLN A 293 -12.80 -5.03 -3.00
N TYR A 294 -13.59 -4.30 -2.22
CA TYR A 294 -13.21 -3.01 -1.68
C TYR A 294 -13.15 -3.05 -0.16
N GLU A 295 -12.20 -2.33 0.42
CA GLU A 295 -12.23 -1.96 1.83
C GLU A 295 -12.90 -0.60 1.96
N ALA A 296 -13.88 -0.49 2.83
CA ALA A 296 -14.63 0.74 3.07
C ALA A 296 -13.73 1.84 3.69
N SER A 297 -14.10 3.09 3.47
CA SER A 297 -13.46 4.22 4.17
C SER A 297 -13.65 4.08 5.67
N ARG A 298 -12.59 4.47 6.43
CA ARG A 298 -12.59 4.35 7.88
C ARG A 298 -11.96 5.57 8.54
N ASP A 299 -12.55 5.97 9.65
CA ASP A 299 -12.04 7.01 10.54
C ASP A 299 -11.37 6.37 11.76
N VAL A 300 -10.24 6.92 12.18
CA VAL A 300 -9.50 6.50 13.36
C VAL A 300 -9.21 7.72 14.22
N LEU A 301 -9.42 7.63 15.52
CA LEU A 301 -9.10 8.68 16.48
C LEU A 301 -8.26 8.10 17.60
N ASP A 302 -7.07 8.67 17.81
CA ASP A 302 -6.12 8.25 18.82
C ASP A 302 -5.84 9.38 19.81
N LEU A 303 -5.77 9.06 21.09
CA LEU A 303 -5.42 9.98 22.16
C LEU A 303 -4.20 9.47 22.92
N GLN A 304 -3.24 10.35 23.14
CA GLN A 304 -2.12 10.12 24.07
C GLN A 304 -2.08 11.23 25.11
N ILE A 305 -1.90 10.87 26.37
CA ILE A 305 -1.62 11.79 27.47
C ILE A 305 -0.34 11.34 28.15
N SER A 306 0.56 12.26 28.43
CA SER A 306 1.80 11.97 29.14
C SER A 306 2.02 12.98 30.28
N ALA A 307 2.64 12.49 31.36
CA ALA A 307 3.07 13.32 32.48
C ALA A 307 4.51 12.98 32.89
N ARG A 308 5.33 14.01 33.11
CA ARG A 308 6.73 13.89 33.50
C ARG A 308 6.94 14.44 34.92
N PHE A 309 7.55 13.65 35.74
CA PHE A 309 7.80 13.96 37.14
C PHE A 309 9.29 13.79 37.49
N LEU A 310 9.69 14.17 38.69
CA LEU A 310 11.04 14.00 39.22
C LEU A 310 12.14 14.59 38.32
N LYS A 311 11.92 15.81 37.80
CA LYS A 311 12.83 16.48 36.84
C LYS A 311 13.02 15.67 35.58
N GLU A 312 11.91 15.17 35.02
CA GLU A 312 11.82 14.35 33.80
C GLU A 312 12.38 12.91 33.90
N LYS A 313 12.74 12.48 35.12
CA LYS A 313 13.22 11.11 35.36
C LYS A 313 12.08 10.06 35.29
N LEU A 314 10.88 10.44 35.72
CA LEU A 314 9.71 9.56 35.68
C LEU A 314 8.72 10.07 34.61
N GLU A 315 8.40 9.23 33.64
CA GLU A 315 7.40 9.51 32.62
C GLU A 315 6.27 8.47 32.69
N VAL A 316 5.04 8.96 32.75
CA VAL A 316 3.81 8.13 32.66
C VAL A 316 3.08 8.50 31.39
N LYS A 317 2.75 7.50 30.56
CA LYS A 317 2.01 7.67 29.30
C LYS A 317 0.77 6.79 29.29
N PHE A 318 -0.36 7.41 28.98
CA PHE A 318 -1.61 6.73 28.67
C PHE A 318 -1.90 6.89 27.19
N ASN A 319 -2.18 5.78 26.49
CA ASN A 319 -2.59 5.78 25.09
C ASN A 319 -3.94 5.10 24.97
N ALA A 320 -4.80 5.69 24.16
CA ALA A 320 -6.08 5.13 23.75
C ALA A 320 -6.16 5.21 22.22
N SER A 321 -6.13 4.07 21.55
CA SER A 321 -6.16 3.99 20.09
C SER A 321 -7.50 3.48 19.61
N ASP A 322 -7.88 3.96 18.42
CA ASP A 322 -9.13 3.59 17.73
C ASP A 322 -10.39 3.92 18.55
N LEU A 323 -10.45 5.12 19.14
CA LEU A 323 -11.57 5.57 19.99
C LEU A 323 -12.91 5.56 19.27
N LEU A 324 -12.94 5.73 17.94
CA LEU A 324 -14.17 5.64 17.15
C LEU A 324 -14.66 4.21 16.97
N ASN A 325 -13.76 3.23 17.13
CA ASN A 325 -14.05 1.78 17.08
C ASN A 325 -14.94 1.39 15.88
N GLN A 326 -14.65 1.97 14.71
CA GLN A 326 -15.38 1.66 13.49
C GLN A 326 -14.95 0.30 12.94
N ASP A 327 -15.89 -0.44 12.37
CA ASP A 327 -15.63 -1.72 11.74
C ASP A 327 -14.72 -1.56 10.51
N VAL A 328 -13.83 -2.51 10.29
CA VAL A 328 -13.18 -2.72 8.99
C VAL A 328 -14.12 -3.58 8.16
N ILE A 329 -14.61 -3.02 7.06
CA ILE A 329 -15.60 -3.68 6.20
C ILE A 329 -14.97 -3.94 4.84
N VAL A 330 -14.95 -5.21 4.44
CA VAL A 330 -14.62 -5.63 3.07
C VAL A 330 -15.91 -6.00 2.37
N TYR A 331 -16.13 -5.43 1.20
CA TYR A 331 -17.38 -5.58 0.47
C TYR A 331 -17.16 -5.69 -1.04
N ARG A 332 -18.17 -6.22 -1.72
CA ARG A 332 -18.34 -6.06 -3.17
C ARG A 332 -19.41 -5.05 -3.43
N ASN A 333 -19.13 -4.16 -4.37
CA ASN A 333 -20.12 -3.24 -4.86
C ASN A 333 -21.09 -4.01 -5.77
N CYS A 334 -22.24 -4.35 -5.26
CA CYS A 334 -23.21 -5.16 -5.97
C CYS A 334 -24.31 -4.34 -6.63
N GLY A 335 -24.40 -3.02 -6.43
CA GLY A 335 -25.49 -2.19 -6.97
C GLY A 335 -26.89 -2.77 -6.66
N TYR A 336 -27.02 -3.43 -5.49
CA TYR A 336 -28.17 -4.26 -5.17
C TYR A 336 -29.41 -3.42 -4.87
N GLU A 337 -30.47 -3.62 -5.63
CA GLU A 337 -31.81 -3.22 -5.18
C GLU A 337 -32.36 -4.28 -4.21
N PRO A 338 -32.88 -3.87 -3.02
CA PRO A 338 -33.45 -4.80 -2.06
C PRO A 338 -34.56 -5.65 -2.71
N GLY A 339 -34.38 -6.98 -2.69
CA GLY A 339 -35.37 -7.94 -3.23
C GLY A 339 -34.95 -8.63 -4.53
N VAL A 340 -33.81 -8.29 -5.10
CA VAL A 340 -33.27 -8.97 -6.29
C VAL A 340 -32.29 -10.07 -5.88
N ASP A 341 -32.43 -11.27 -6.45
CA ASP A 341 -31.51 -12.40 -6.18
C ASP A 341 -30.09 -12.03 -6.66
N PRO A 342 -29.09 -12.01 -5.77
CA PRO A 342 -27.71 -11.68 -6.12
C PRO A 342 -27.08 -12.68 -7.11
N ASN A 343 -27.68 -13.83 -7.34
CA ASN A 343 -27.26 -14.83 -8.32
C ASN A 343 -27.91 -14.63 -9.71
N ASN A 344 -28.86 -13.71 -9.82
CA ASN A 344 -29.51 -13.41 -11.09
C ASN A 344 -28.79 -12.29 -11.82
N ASP A 345 -28.07 -12.62 -12.90
CA ASP A 345 -27.27 -11.68 -13.72
C ASP A 345 -28.06 -10.49 -14.31
N LYS A 346 -29.39 -10.50 -14.22
CA LYS A 346 -30.26 -9.44 -14.74
C LYS A 346 -30.56 -8.31 -13.75
N GLY A 347 -30.11 -8.42 -12.49
CA GLY A 347 -30.40 -7.46 -11.42
C GLY A 347 -29.30 -6.45 -11.08
N TYR A 348 -28.21 -6.43 -11.83
CA TYR A 348 -27.14 -5.46 -11.60
C TYR A 348 -27.51 -4.12 -12.24
N ALA A 349 -27.97 -3.17 -11.43
CA ALA A 349 -28.02 -1.77 -11.80
C ALA A 349 -26.59 -1.26 -12.08
N ASP A 350 -26.50 -0.22 -12.89
CA ASP A 350 -25.23 0.40 -13.32
C ASP A 350 -24.29 0.64 -12.12
N LEU A 351 -23.24 -0.18 -12.02
CA LEU A 351 -22.26 -0.19 -10.92
C LEU A 351 -21.44 1.11 -10.82
N THR A 352 -21.60 2.02 -11.77
CA THR A 352 -20.72 3.17 -11.93
C THR A 352 -21.06 4.36 -11.04
N SER A 353 -22.27 4.45 -10.45
CA SER A 353 -22.74 5.69 -9.84
C SER A 353 -22.36 5.88 -8.36
N ASN A 354 -22.20 4.83 -7.57
CA ASN A 354 -21.78 4.96 -6.17
C ASN A 354 -20.95 3.77 -5.68
N MET A 355 -19.64 3.94 -5.77
CA MET A 355 -18.68 2.92 -5.35
C MET A 355 -18.40 2.89 -3.84
N ASN A 356 -18.97 3.78 -3.02
CA ASN A 356 -18.81 3.76 -1.57
C ASN A 356 -19.74 2.70 -0.96
N TYR A 357 -19.26 2.09 0.14
CA TYR A 357 -20.05 1.11 0.89
C TYR A 357 -21.42 1.64 1.26
N ASN A 358 -22.44 0.85 0.99
CA ASN A 358 -23.83 1.08 1.39
C ASN A 358 -24.45 -0.21 1.90
N SER A 359 -25.67 -0.13 2.47
CA SER A 359 -26.34 -1.29 3.08
C SER A 359 -26.78 -2.37 2.09
N GLY A 360 -26.79 -2.06 0.79
CA GLY A 360 -27.12 -3.01 -0.29
C GLY A 360 -25.92 -3.81 -0.81
N ASP A 361 -24.71 -3.45 -0.41
CA ASP A 361 -23.51 -4.14 -0.84
C ASP A 361 -23.31 -5.49 -0.15
N TRP A 362 -22.65 -6.40 -0.83
CA TRP A 362 -22.32 -7.69 -0.27
C TRP A 362 -21.10 -7.60 0.63
N VAL A 363 -21.32 -7.68 1.95
CA VAL A 363 -20.26 -7.70 2.96
C VAL A 363 -19.58 -9.06 2.96
N LEU A 364 -18.28 -9.09 2.63
CA LEU A 364 -17.43 -10.28 2.66
C LEU A 364 -16.82 -10.51 4.05
N SER A 365 -16.40 -9.42 4.68
CA SER A 365 -15.80 -9.45 6.00
C SER A 365 -16.13 -8.20 6.78
N ARG A 366 -16.41 -8.36 8.08
CA ARG A 366 -16.60 -7.27 9.03
C ARG A 366 -15.79 -7.58 10.28
N ILE A 367 -14.77 -6.76 10.56
CA ILE A 367 -13.86 -6.96 11.69
C ILE A 367 -13.95 -5.76 12.61
N LYS A 368 -14.30 -5.98 13.85
CA LYS A 368 -14.27 -4.98 14.91
C LYS A 368 -12.97 -5.13 15.68
N LYS A 369 -12.05 -4.14 15.52
CA LYS A 369 -10.72 -4.20 16.16
C LYS A 369 -10.76 -3.93 17.66
N GLY A 370 -11.75 -3.18 18.13
CA GLY A 370 -11.84 -2.72 19.50
C GLY A 370 -10.98 -1.50 19.80
N ILE A 371 -11.24 -0.86 20.92
CA ILE A 371 -10.42 0.21 21.48
C ILE A 371 -9.22 -0.42 22.19
N ASN A 372 -8.02 0.06 21.90
CA ASN A 372 -6.81 -0.42 22.57
C ASN A 372 -6.34 0.63 23.59
N LEU A 373 -6.23 0.24 24.84
CA LEU A 373 -5.76 1.08 25.96
C LEU A 373 -4.42 0.56 26.46
N SER A 374 -3.44 1.44 26.63
CA SER A 374 -2.15 1.09 27.22
C SER A 374 -1.65 2.16 28.20
N LEU A 375 -1.02 1.72 29.27
CA LEU A 375 -0.34 2.55 30.23
C LEU A 375 1.14 2.14 30.31
N SER A 376 2.03 3.12 30.13
CA SER A 376 3.47 2.92 30.21
C SER A 376 4.06 3.80 31.31
N VAL A 377 4.97 3.24 32.09
CA VAL A 377 5.73 3.96 33.10
C VAL A 377 7.22 3.75 32.80
N GLY A 378 7.94 4.83 32.57
CA GLY A 378 9.37 4.84 32.29
C GLY A 378 10.15 5.62 33.35
N TYR A 379 11.27 5.10 33.79
CA TYR A 379 12.17 5.78 34.73
C TYR A 379 13.60 5.84 34.16
N LYS A 380 14.18 7.05 34.15
CA LYS A 380 15.59 7.27 33.78
C LYS A 380 16.43 7.38 35.07
N PHE A 381 17.42 6.56 35.17
CA PHE A 381 18.39 6.55 36.30
C PHE A 381 19.37 7.72 36.22
#